data_b74b721ffac623efbf19873fba4000af
#
_entry.id   b74b721ffac623efbf19873fba4000af
#
_cell.length_a   1.000
_cell.length_b   1.000
_cell.length_c   1.000
_cell.angle_alpha   90.00
_cell.angle_beta   90.00
_cell.angle_gamma   90.00
#
_symmetry.space_group_name_H-M   'P 1'
#
loop_
_entity.id
_entity.type
_entity.pdbx_description
1 polymer ?
#
loop_
_entity_poly.entity_id
_entity_poly.type
_entity_poly.pdbx_seq_one_letter_code
_entity_poly.pdbx_strand_id
1 'polypeptide(L)'
;MQRLVAMGLALALTAIAAVAQESADNYPSRSLRLIIGFPPGSAADITARLVGNAMSQTLGQQVIVEARPGAGSSLAAEFVARAPADGYTLFIGTSSNVTNAAINPKLRFDFVKDFAPVTPLTGLPLILAVHPSLGVSSFQELIALAKSKPGELTYASVGPGTVPHLACELIGVRANIKLIHVPYQGSPPAVTDLLAGRVSMMLGVASTMLPHIEAGKIKALATASAKRPHAASNVPTIAEAGLPDFEANVWFGLVAPAGTPRAVIDKLAAAANKALKSEDVVDKLRKQGFEPLGGSPEEFAQFIARELVKWSAAGKAAGLKK
;
A
#
# COMPACT_ATOMS: atom_id res chain seq x y z
N MET A 1 -9.69 43.11 -47.55
CA MET A 1 -8.50 42.71 -46.71
C MET A 1 -8.88 42.18 -45.33
N GLN A 2 -9.85 42.73 -44.58
CA GLN A 2 -10.22 42.27 -43.23
C GLN A 2 -10.78 40.83 -43.15
N ARG A 3 -11.48 40.35 -44.19
CA ARG A 3 -12.05 38.96 -44.19
C ARG A 3 -11.03 37.83 -44.40
N LEU A 4 -9.90 38.10 -45.04
CA LEU A 4 -8.81 37.16 -45.26
C LEU A 4 -7.93 36.99 -44.01
N VAL A 5 -7.79 38.03 -43.17
CA VAL A 5 -7.04 37.98 -41.92
C VAL A 5 -7.79 37.17 -40.85
N ALA A 6 -9.14 37.30 -40.80
CA ALA A 6 -9.97 36.54 -39.86
C ALA A 6 -9.97 35.02 -40.13
N MET A 7 -9.90 34.61 -41.40
CA MET A 7 -9.87 33.22 -41.80
C MET A 7 -8.50 32.55 -41.53
N GLY A 8 -7.40 33.33 -41.59
CA GLY A 8 -6.06 32.83 -41.23
C GLY A 8 -5.88 32.65 -39.73
N LEU A 9 -6.52 33.47 -38.90
CA LEU A 9 -6.45 33.38 -37.45
C LEU A 9 -7.27 32.16 -36.90
N ALA A 10 -8.40 31.87 -37.55
CA ALA A 10 -9.24 30.69 -37.18
C ALA A 10 -8.57 29.36 -37.50
N LEU A 11 -7.77 29.24 -38.59
CA LEU A 11 -7.01 28.05 -38.92
C LEU A 11 -5.79 27.84 -38.00
N ALA A 12 -5.19 28.92 -37.49
CA ALA A 12 -4.05 28.83 -36.57
C ALA A 12 -4.44 28.38 -35.15
N LEU A 13 -5.68 28.68 -34.72
CA LEU A 13 -6.17 28.28 -33.38
C LEU A 13 -6.56 26.78 -33.32
N THR A 14 -6.88 26.14 -34.44
CA THR A 14 -7.21 24.71 -34.48
C THR A 14 -5.97 23.81 -34.52
N ALA A 15 -4.79 24.34 -34.84
CA ALA A 15 -3.54 23.59 -34.88
C ALA A 15 -2.87 23.39 -33.50
N ILE A 16 -3.29 24.11 -32.46
CA ILE A 16 -2.68 24.05 -31.12
C ILE A 16 -3.31 22.95 -30.24
N ALA A 17 -4.43 22.39 -30.61
CA ALA A 17 -5.12 21.33 -29.83
C ALA A 17 -4.72 19.90 -30.20
N ALA A 18 -3.84 19.69 -31.16
CA ALA A 18 -3.28 18.38 -31.46
C ALA A 18 -1.93 18.19 -30.74
N VAL A 19 -1.91 18.28 -29.42
CA VAL A 19 -0.94 17.47 -28.65
C VAL A 19 -1.32 16.04 -28.99
N ALA A 20 -0.47 15.41 -29.83
CA ALA A 20 -0.68 14.07 -30.33
C ALA A 20 -0.93 13.15 -29.11
N GLN A 21 -2.20 12.81 -28.89
CA GLN A 21 -2.57 11.73 -28.00
C GLN A 21 -1.98 10.50 -28.69
N GLU A 22 -0.87 10.02 -28.15
CA GLU A 22 -0.19 8.83 -28.64
C GLU A 22 -1.27 7.76 -28.82
N SER A 23 -1.39 7.21 -30.05
CA SER A 23 -2.38 6.16 -30.27
C SER A 23 -2.06 5.00 -29.33
N ALA A 24 -3.06 4.40 -28.73
CA ALA A 24 -2.89 3.26 -27.82
C ALA A 24 -2.06 2.12 -28.44
N ASP A 25 -2.01 2.06 -29.76
CA ASP A 25 -1.23 1.08 -30.53
C ASP A 25 0.28 1.29 -30.37
N ASN A 26 0.75 2.55 -30.23
CA ASN A 26 2.17 2.89 -30.05
C ASN A 26 2.58 3.04 -28.59
N TYR A 27 1.65 2.97 -27.64
CA TYR A 27 1.95 3.03 -26.22
C TYR A 27 2.50 1.69 -25.69
N PRO A 28 3.57 1.66 -24.86
CA PRO A 28 4.44 2.79 -24.53
C PRO A 28 5.59 2.92 -25.57
N SER A 29 5.94 4.15 -25.96
CA SER A 29 7.06 4.45 -26.87
C SER A 29 8.34 4.85 -26.11
N ARG A 30 8.26 5.07 -24.78
CA ARG A 30 9.34 5.46 -23.91
C ARG A 30 9.21 4.81 -22.52
N SER A 31 10.24 4.93 -21.69
CA SER A 31 10.23 4.39 -20.34
C SER A 31 9.11 4.96 -19.48
N LEU A 32 8.55 4.10 -18.62
CA LEU A 32 7.54 4.44 -17.63
C LEU A 32 8.19 4.70 -16.28
N ARG A 33 7.64 5.63 -15.52
CA ARG A 33 8.02 5.91 -14.14
C ARG A 33 7.00 5.26 -13.20
N LEU A 34 7.46 4.38 -12.32
CA LEU A 34 6.64 3.75 -11.30
C LEU A 34 7.01 4.33 -9.93
N ILE A 35 6.17 5.22 -9.45
CA ILE A 35 6.40 5.95 -8.19
C ILE A 35 5.94 5.07 -7.02
N ILE A 36 6.75 5.03 -5.95
CA ILE A 36 6.43 4.39 -4.68
C ILE A 36 6.53 5.39 -3.52
N GLY A 37 5.66 5.26 -2.52
CA GLY A 37 5.57 6.19 -1.39
C GLY A 37 6.33 5.74 -0.14
N PHE A 38 7.18 4.70 -0.25
CA PHE A 38 7.97 4.15 0.84
C PHE A 38 9.45 4.02 0.45
N PRO A 39 10.38 3.93 1.42
CA PRO A 39 11.81 3.84 1.12
C PRO A 39 12.18 2.54 0.38
N PRO A 40 13.35 2.52 -0.27
CA PRO A 40 13.92 1.29 -0.82
C PRO A 40 14.00 0.17 0.23
N GLY A 41 13.83 -1.08 -0.20
CA GLY A 41 13.77 -2.26 0.68
C GLY A 41 12.44 -2.43 1.43
N SER A 42 11.49 -1.53 1.25
CA SER A 42 10.12 -1.72 1.75
C SER A 42 9.34 -2.73 0.90
N ALA A 43 8.23 -3.23 1.45
CA ALA A 43 7.34 -4.12 0.71
C ALA A 43 6.81 -3.50 -0.61
N ALA A 44 6.57 -2.19 -0.63
CA ALA A 44 6.19 -1.46 -1.84
C ALA A 44 7.32 -1.48 -2.90
N ASP A 45 8.57 -1.31 -2.48
CA ASP A 45 9.74 -1.36 -3.38
C ASP A 45 9.94 -2.76 -3.96
N ILE A 46 9.81 -3.79 -3.13
CA ILE A 46 9.89 -5.19 -3.56
C ILE A 46 8.81 -5.49 -4.62
N THR A 47 7.55 -5.17 -4.33
CA THR A 47 6.44 -5.33 -5.28
C THR A 47 6.70 -4.60 -6.58
N ALA A 48 7.07 -3.30 -6.49
CA ALA A 48 7.31 -2.46 -7.65
C ALA A 48 8.42 -3.00 -8.56
N ARG A 49 9.54 -3.47 -7.97
CA ARG A 49 10.67 -4.00 -8.75
C ARG A 49 10.36 -5.34 -9.38
N LEU A 50 9.77 -6.28 -8.65
CA LEU A 50 9.45 -7.59 -9.19
C LEU A 50 8.42 -7.49 -10.32
N VAL A 51 7.32 -6.79 -10.10
CA VAL A 51 6.27 -6.62 -11.10
C VAL A 51 6.71 -5.69 -12.23
N GLY A 52 7.37 -4.57 -11.91
CA GLY A 52 7.84 -3.60 -12.90
C GLY A 52 8.87 -4.18 -13.87
N ASN A 53 9.80 -5.00 -13.39
CA ASN A 53 10.76 -5.70 -14.26
C ASN A 53 10.06 -6.67 -15.23
N ALA A 54 9.09 -7.44 -14.76
CA ALA A 54 8.32 -8.34 -15.62
C ALA A 54 7.40 -7.58 -16.59
N MET A 55 6.82 -6.45 -16.16
CA MET A 55 6.07 -5.55 -17.05
C MET A 55 6.97 -4.96 -18.14
N SER A 56 8.22 -4.62 -17.82
CA SER A 56 9.18 -4.08 -18.80
C SER A 56 9.38 -5.04 -19.97
N GLN A 57 9.49 -6.33 -19.69
CA GLN A 57 9.60 -7.37 -20.73
C GLN A 57 8.34 -7.45 -21.60
N THR A 58 7.16 -7.33 -21.00
CA THR A 58 5.89 -7.41 -21.73
C THR A 58 5.61 -6.15 -22.55
N LEU A 59 5.96 -4.97 -22.02
CA LEU A 59 5.69 -3.68 -22.63
C LEU A 59 6.77 -3.25 -23.66
N GLY A 60 7.94 -3.92 -23.65
CA GLY A 60 9.07 -3.54 -24.49
C GLY A 60 9.75 -2.22 -24.08
N GLN A 61 9.37 -1.64 -22.94
CA GLN A 61 9.90 -0.39 -22.40
C GLN A 61 10.22 -0.55 -20.91
N GLN A 62 11.25 0.16 -20.44
CA GLN A 62 11.68 0.10 -19.05
C GLN A 62 10.61 0.68 -18.10
N VAL A 63 10.34 -0.01 -17.00
CA VAL A 63 9.56 0.48 -15.87
C VAL A 63 10.53 0.86 -14.74
N ILE A 64 10.77 2.16 -14.59
CA ILE A 64 11.75 2.72 -13.65
C ILE A 64 11.08 3.03 -12.33
N VAL A 65 11.52 2.36 -11.25
CA VAL A 65 10.98 2.56 -9.90
C VAL A 65 11.65 3.76 -9.23
N GLU A 66 10.84 4.73 -8.78
CA GLU A 66 11.28 5.93 -8.06
C GLU A 66 10.63 6.01 -6.69
N ALA A 67 11.44 6.07 -5.62
CA ALA A 67 10.94 6.22 -4.25
C ALA A 67 10.75 7.71 -3.88
N ARG A 68 9.56 8.05 -3.39
CA ARG A 68 9.19 9.37 -2.82
C ARG A 68 8.54 9.16 -1.45
N PRO A 69 9.32 8.77 -0.43
CA PRO A 69 8.77 8.45 0.88
C PRO A 69 8.25 9.68 1.61
N GLY A 70 7.27 9.47 2.48
CA GLY A 70 6.78 10.49 3.41
C GLY A 70 5.26 10.48 3.58
N ALA A 71 4.83 10.92 4.76
CA ALA A 71 3.43 11.05 5.18
C ALA A 71 2.56 9.79 4.87
N GLY A 72 3.08 8.59 5.15
CA GLY A 72 2.37 7.34 4.89
C GLY A 72 2.04 7.14 3.41
N SER A 73 2.97 7.48 2.50
CA SER A 73 2.81 7.44 1.03
C SER A 73 1.99 8.61 0.43
N SER A 74 1.49 9.55 1.23
CA SER A 74 0.66 10.66 0.72
C SER A 74 1.43 11.65 -0.15
N LEU A 75 2.73 11.87 0.11
CA LEU A 75 3.55 12.76 -0.75
C LEU A 75 3.72 12.22 -2.17
N ALA A 76 3.92 10.90 -2.30
CA ALA A 76 3.99 10.24 -3.59
C ALA A 76 2.65 10.28 -4.32
N ALA A 77 1.55 10.03 -3.60
CA ALA A 77 0.20 10.11 -4.16
C ALA A 77 -0.11 11.51 -4.68
N GLU A 78 0.15 12.58 -3.89
CA GLU A 78 -0.04 13.96 -4.31
C GLU A 78 0.78 14.31 -5.57
N PHE A 79 2.01 13.82 -5.65
CA PHE A 79 2.87 14.02 -6.81
C PHE A 79 2.26 13.39 -8.08
N VAL A 80 1.80 12.12 -7.98
CA VAL A 80 1.26 11.40 -9.14
C VAL A 80 -0.14 11.90 -9.53
N ALA A 81 -0.98 12.29 -8.56
CA ALA A 81 -2.30 12.87 -8.85
C ALA A 81 -2.23 14.14 -9.75
N ARG A 82 -1.07 14.82 -9.75
CA ARG A 82 -0.83 16.01 -10.59
C ARG A 82 -0.02 15.72 -11.85
N ALA A 83 0.37 14.47 -12.07
CA ALA A 83 1.11 14.09 -13.26
C ALA A 83 0.20 14.05 -14.50
N PRO A 84 0.76 14.17 -15.71
CA PRO A 84 -0.01 13.97 -16.94
C PRO A 84 -0.71 12.62 -16.97
N ALA A 85 -1.96 12.60 -17.42
CA ALA A 85 -2.77 11.38 -17.55
C ALA A 85 -2.47 10.63 -18.86
N ASP A 86 -1.19 10.42 -19.16
CA ASP A 86 -0.69 9.81 -20.39
C ASP A 86 -0.23 8.35 -20.20
N GLY A 87 -0.28 7.84 -18.96
CA GLY A 87 0.15 6.49 -18.60
C GLY A 87 1.65 6.31 -18.36
N TYR A 88 2.47 7.35 -18.50
CA TYR A 88 3.93 7.26 -18.29
C TYR A 88 4.39 7.51 -16.86
N THR A 89 3.53 8.08 -16.02
CA THR A 89 3.76 8.19 -14.58
C THR A 89 2.71 7.39 -13.84
N LEU A 90 3.14 6.28 -13.24
CA LEU A 90 2.29 5.33 -12.53
C LEU A 90 2.60 5.39 -11.03
N PHE A 91 1.70 4.88 -10.22
CA PHE A 91 1.87 4.85 -8.78
C PHE A 91 1.55 3.46 -8.21
N ILE A 92 2.38 3.00 -7.29
CA ILE A 92 2.00 1.91 -6.39
C ILE A 92 1.10 2.50 -5.31
N GLY A 93 -0.20 2.48 -5.57
CA GLY A 93 -1.21 2.79 -4.58
C GLY A 93 -1.23 1.73 -3.48
N THR A 94 -1.50 2.15 -2.26
CA THR A 94 -1.42 1.28 -1.09
C THR A 94 -2.65 1.41 -0.21
N SER A 95 -2.93 0.38 0.58
CA SER A 95 -3.93 0.47 1.64
C SER A 95 -3.75 1.70 2.54
N SER A 96 -2.49 2.18 2.74
CA SER A 96 -2.22 3.39 3.51
C SER A 96 -2.77 4.67 2.86
N ASN A 97 -2.86 4.74 1.54
CA ASN A 97 -3.50 5.88 0.88
C ASN A 97 -5.00 5.92 1.15
N VAL A 98 -5.65 4.75 1.18
CA VAL A 98 -7.08 4.64 1.49
C VAL A 98 -7.35 4.89 2.97
N THR A 99 -6.55 4.30 3.88
CA THR A 99 -6.71 4.52 5.33
C THR A 99 -6.46 5.99 5.70
N ASN A 100 -5.46 6.61 5.09
CA ASN A 100 -5.19 8.03 5.32
C ASN A 100 -6.33 8.92 4.79
N ALA A 101 -6.87 8.60 3.61
CA ALA A 101 -8.05 9.29 3.08
C ALA A 101 -9.28 9.14 3.98
N ALA A 102 -9.41 8.01 4.66
CA ALA A 102 -10.53 7.74 5.57
C ALA A 102 -10.52 8.63 6.84
N ILE A 103 -9.34 9.06 7.32
CA ILE A 103 -9.20 9.75 8.61
C ILE A 103 -8.65 11.19 8.51
N ASN A 104 -8.00 11.55 7.40
CA ASN A 104 -7.34 12.85 7.24
C ASN A 104 -8.07 13.73 6.21
N PRO A 105 -8.90 14.69 6.65
CA PRO A 105 -9.63 15.58 5.74
C PRO A 105 -8.72 16.64 5.07
N LYS A 106 -7.45 16.74 5.46
CA LYS A 106 -6.50 17.76 4.95
C LYS A 106 -5.62 17.23 3.82
N LEU A 107 -5.91 16.04 3.28
CA LEU A 107 -5.20 15.53 2.11
C LEU A 107 -5.44 16.45 0.90
N ARG A 108 -4.38 16.63 0.10
CA ARG A 108 -4.40 17.45 -1.11
C ARG A 108 -4.68 16.63 -2.37
N PHE A 109 -5.19 15.44 -2.20
CA PHE A 109 -5.65 14.53 -3.25
C PHE A 109 -6.81 13.67 -2.73
N ASP A 110 -7.64 13.20 -3.64
CA ASP A 110 -8.70 12.22 -3.40
C ASP A 110 -8.32 10.89 -4.08
N PHE A 111 -8.01 9.86 -3.29
CA PHE A 111 -7.50 8.61 -3.85
C PHE A 111 -8.52 7.90 -4.77
N VAL A 112 -9.80 8.19 -4.64
CA VAL A 112 -10.85 7.61 -5.50
C VAL A 112 -11.05 8.42 -6.77
N LYS A 113 -10.93 9.77 -6.69
CA LYS A 113 -11.23 10.67 -7.82
C LYS A 113 -10.02 10.99 -8.69
N ASP A 114 -8.83 11.10 -8.07
CA ASP A 114 -7.63 11.58 -8.75
C ASP A 114 -6.80 10.45 -9.35
N PHE A 115 -7.24 9.19 -9.18
CA PHE A 115 -6.56 8.01 -9.73
C PHE A 115 -7.51 7.11 -10.52
N ALA A 116 -6.97 6.54 -11.60
CA ALA A 116 -7.56 5.45 -12.35
C ALA A 116 -6.96 4.13 -11.86
N PRO A 117 -7.73 3.23 -11.23
CA PRO A 117 -7.27 1.89 -10.86
C PRO A 117 -6.86 1.08 -12.10
N VAL A 118 -5.73 0.38 -12.01
CA VAL A 118 -5.24 -0.51 -13.08
C VAL A 118 -5.45 -1.97 -12.67
N THR A 119 -4.81 -2.41 -11.60
CA THR A 119 -4.99 -3.78 -11.07
C THR A 119 -4.41 -3.88 -9.65
N PRO A 120 -4.97 -4.70 -8.75
CA PRO A 120 -4.31 -5.04 -7.52
C PRO A 120 -3.08 -5.89 -7.82
N LEU A 121 -1.97 -5.65 -7.12
CA LEU A 121 -0.72 -6.35 -7.36
C LEU A 121 -0.44 -7.42 -6.31
N THR A 122 -0.34 -7.03 -5.04
CA THR A 122 0.00 -7.95 -3.95
C THR A 122 -0.77 -7.63 -2.69
N GLY A 123 -1.13 -8.70 -1.96
CA GLY A 123 -1.59 -8.65 -0.57
C GLY A 123 -0.47 -9.05 0.38
N LEU A 124 -0.48 -8.50 1.59
CA LEU A 124 0.45 -8.86 2.64
C LEU A 124 -0.29 -9.03 3.96
N PRO A 125 -0.17 -10.19 4.58
CA PRO A 125 -0.60 -10.36 5.94
C PRO A 125 0.27 -9.52 6.88
N LEU A 126 -0.36 -8.97 7.91
CA LEU A 126 0.34 -8.32 9.01
C LEU A 126 0.55 -9.32 10.14
N ILE A 127 1.75 -9.31 10.72
CA ILE A 127 2.12 -10.11 11.89
C ILE A 127 2.35 -9.17 13.07
N LEU A 128 1.63 -9.41 14.15
CA LEU A 128 1.90 -8.77 15.43
C LEU A 128 3.06 -9.50 16.09
N ALA A 129 4.18 -8.82 16.19
CA ALA A 129 5.37 -9.35 16.86
C ALA A 129 5.84 -8.41 17.97
N VAL A 130 6.51 -9.02 18.95
CA VAL A 130 7.06 -8.34 20.14
C VAL A 130 8.55 -8.63 20.27
N HIS A 131 9.27 -7.73 20.95
CA HIS A 131 10.62 -8.03 21.40
C HIS A 131 10.58 -9.07 22.54
N PRO A 132 11.49 -10.09 22.56
CA PRO A 132 11.46 -11.17 23.57
C PRO A 132 11.54 -10.69 25.02
N SER A 133 12.20 -9.54 25.28
CA SER A 133 12.29 -8.95 26.62
C SER A 133 10.94 -8.55 27.23
N LEU A 134 9.87 -8.49 26.42
CA LEU A 134 8.53 -8.20 26.93
C LEU A 134 7.96 -9.36 27.77
N GLY A 135 8.51 -10.57 27.63
CA GLY A 135 8.17 -11.75 28.45
C GLY A 135 6.80 -12.36 28.15
N VAL A 136 6.15 -12.00 27.04
CA VAL A 136 4.84 -12.53 26.63
C VAL A 136 4.96 -13.55 25.51
N SER A 137 4.04 -14.51 25.47
CA SER A 137 4.07 -15.65 24.55
C SER A 137 2.80 -15.77 23.71
N SER A 138 1.77 -15.02 24.01
CA SER A 138 0.48 -15.03 23.32
C SER A 138 -0.10 -13.62 23.21
N PHE A 139 -1.07 -13.48 22.32
CA PHE A 139 -1.83 -12.22 22.20
C PHE A 139 -2.58 -11.89 23.49
N GLN A 140 -3.14 -12.92 24.16
CA GLN A 140 -3.85 -12.75 25.43
C GLN A 140 -2.92 -12.25 26.55
N GLU A 141 -1.69 -12.79 26.64
CA GLU A 141 -0.69 -12.31 27.61
C GLU A 141 -0.26 -10.87 27.33
N LEU A 142 -0.11 -10.48 26.04
CA LEU A 142 0.14 -9.10 25.66
C LEU A 142 -0.99 -8.16 26.10
N ILE A 143 -2.25 -8.55 25.91
CA ILE A 143 -3.41 -7.77 26.33
C ILE A 143 -3.44 -7.66 27.88
N ALA A 144 -3.17 -8.75 28.59
CA ALA A 144 -3.10 -8.75 30.06
C ALA A 144 -2.00 -7.81 30.57
N LEU A 145 -0.81 -7.87 29.96
CA LEU A 145 0.31 -6.97 30.29
C LEU A 145 -0.04 -5.51 30.03
N ALA A 146 -0.65 -5.20 28.87
CA ALA A 146 -1.06 -3.85 28.52
C ALA A 146 -2.13 -3.29 29.48
N LYS A 147 -3.03 -4.14 29.99
CA LYS A 147 -4.01 -3.76 31.03
C LYS A 147 -3.36 -3.48 32.38
N SER A 148 -2.29 -4.22 32.75
CA SER A 148 -1.57 -4.01 34.00
C SER A 148 -0.67 -2.78 33.96
N LYS A 149 -0.29 -2.31 32.76
CA LYS A 149 0.62 -1.17 32.52
C LYS A 149 0.03 -0.21 31.48
N PRO A 150 -1.07 0.50 31.81
CA PRO A 150 -1.77 1.35 30.83
C PRO A 150 -0.88 2.51 30.37
N GLY A 151 -0.64 2.60 29.05
CA GLY A 151 0.16 3.68 28.46
C GLY A 151 1.67 3.53 28.66
N GLU A 152 2.19 2.33 28.96
CA GLU A 152 3.63 2.06 29.01
C GLU A 152 4.12 1.31 27.76
N LEU A 153 3.28 0.44 27.18
CA LEU A 153 3.66 -0.31 25.99
C LEU A 153 3.63 0.57 24.75
N THR A 154 4.73 0.52 23.99
CA THR A 154 4.88 1.24 22.73
C THR A 154 4.64 0.32 21.54
N TYR A 155 4.06 0.84 20.48
CA TYR A 155 3.98 0.12 19.19
C TYR A 155 4.55 0.95 18.04
N ALA A 156 5.34 0.30 17.19
CA ALA A 156 5.84 0.89 15.95
C ALA A 156 4.83 0.80 14.82
N SER A 157 4.73 1.84 14.01
CA SER A 157 4.05 1.81 12.73
C SER A 157 4.93 2.40 11.62
N VAL A 158 4.54 2.18 10.37
CA VAL A 158 5.22 2.75 9.19
C VAL A 158 4.75 4.17 8.85
N GLY A 159 4.10 4.83 9.80
CA GLY A 159 3.66 6.21 9.73
C GLY A 159 2.19 6.41 10.13
N PRO A 160 1.81 7.65 10.47
CA PRO A 160 0.44 8.00 10.79
C PRO A 160 -0.52 7.71 9.62
N GLY A 161 -1.73 7.23 9.92
CA GLY A 161 -2.75 6.93 8.92
C GLY A 161 -2.52 5.64 8.12
N THR A 162 -1.47 4.89 8.40
CA THR A 162 -1.22 3.58 7.76
C THR A 162 -2.04 2.47 8.41
N VAL A 163 -2.24 1.34 7.69
CA VAL A 163 -2.97 0.19 8.24
C VAL A 163 -2.37 -0.30 9.56
N PRO A 164 -1.03 -0.47 9.72
CA PRO A 164 -0.46 -0.82 11.01
C PRO A 164 -0.82 0.12 12.14
N HIS A 165 -0.87 1.43 11.89
CA HIS A 165 -1.29 2.42 12.89
C HIS A 165 -2.76 2.22 13.27
N LEU A 166 -3.68 2.27 12.28
CA LEU A 166 -5.12 2.15 12.55
C LEU A 166 -5.49 0.80 13.17
N ALA A 167 -4.83 -0.27 12.74
CA ALA A 167 -5.07 -1.60 13.30
C ALA A 167 -4.63 -1.71 14.76
N CYS A 168 -3.48 -1.13 15.14
CA CYS A 168 -3.06 -1.08 16.54
C CYS A 168 -4.01 -0.24 17.40
N GLU A 169 -4.47 0.91 16.90
CA GLU A 169 -5.48 1.73 17.58
C GLU A 169 -6.80 0.95 17.75
N LEU A 170 -7.23 0.22 16.71
CA LEU A 170 -8.44 -0.62 16.79
C LEU A 170 -8.28 -1.77 17.79
N ILE A 171 -7.09 -2.38 17.89
CA ILE A 171 -6.78 -3.35 18.96
C ILE A 171 -6.92 -2.66 20.33
N GLY A 172 -6.37 -1.46 20.49
CA GLY A 172 -6.46 -0.66 21.71
C GLY A 172 -7.90 -0.45 22.16
N VAL A 173 -8.75 0.01 21.24
CA VAL A 173 -10.20 0.22 21.48
C VAL A 173 -10.90 -1.07 21.83
N ARG A 174 -10.75 -2.13 21.01
CA ARG A 174 -11.49 -3.39 21.17
C ARG A 174 -11.06 -4.22 22.38
N ALA A 175 -9.77 -4.16 22.74
CA ALA A 175 -9.23 -4.84 23.91
C ALA A 175 -9.29 -3.99 25.19
N ASN A 176 -9.71 -2.72 25.09
CA ASN A 176 -9.70 -1.73 26.17
C ASN A 176 -8.30 -1.61 26.83
N ILE A 177 -7.28 -1.31 26.01
CA ILE A 177 -5.89 -1.08 26.42
C ILE A 177 -5.38 0.26 25.89
N LYS A 178 -4.40 0.85 26.57
CA LYS A 178 -3.73 2.08 26.13
C LYS A 178 -2.31 1.74 25.67
N LEU A 179 -1.99 2.10 24.43
CA LEU A 179 -0.69 1.92 23.81
C LEU A 179 -0.13 3.28 23.39
N ILE A 180 1.19 3.41 23.31
CA ILE A 180 1.88 4.62 22.81
C ILE A 180 2.32 4.37 21.37
N HIS A 181 1.86 5.21 20.44
CA HIS A 181 2.26 5.15 19.04
C HIS A 181 3.65 5.76 18.82
N VAL A 182 4.54 5.01 18.17
CA VAL A 182 5.86 5.46 17.70
C VAL A 182 5.90 5.35 16.16
N PRO A 183 5.74 6.48 15.45
CA PRO A 183 5.70 6.47 13.97
C PRO A 183 7.11 6.46 13.36
N TYR A 184 7.31 5.66 12.31
CA TYR A 184 8.52 5.59 11.49
C TYR A 184 8.20 5.90 10.02
N GLN A 185 9.25 6.22 9.24
CA GLN A 185 9.10 6.46 7.79
C GLN A 185 9.23 5.16 6.97
N GLY A 186 8.63 4.07 7.41
CA GLY A 186 8.65 2.77 6.73
C GLY A 186 9.07 1.62 7.64
N SER A 187 9.06 0.39 7.10
CA SER A 187 9.36 -0.82 7.88
C SER A 187 10.82 -0.94 8.33
N PRO A 188 11.86 -0.61 7.52
CA PRO A 188 13.24 -0.87 7.91
C PRO A 188 13.64 -0.22 9.25
N PRO A 189 13.45 1.10 9.47
CA PRO A 189 13.80 1.70 10.76
C PRO A 189 12.92 1.21 11.92
N ALA A 190 11.64 0.93 11.68
CA ALA A 190 10.73 0.39 12.69
C ALA A 190 11.17 -1.00 13.18
N VAL A 191 11.54 -1.89 12.24
CA VAL A 191 12.04 -3.23 12.56
C VAL A 191 13.37 -3.15 13.31
N THR A 192 14.27 -2.24 12.94
CA THR A 192 15.54 -2.03 13.65
C THR A 192 15.29 -1.69 15.14
N ASP A 193 14.35 -0.81 15.42
CA ASP A 193 14.04 -0.42 16.79
C ASP A 193 13.27 -1.51 17.57
N LEU A 194 12.44 -2.31 16.89
CA LEU A 194 11.83 -3.50 17.49
C LEU A 194 12.90 -4.54 17.88
N LEU A 195 13.85 -4.81 16.98
CA LEU A 195 14.98 -5.74 17.24
C LEU A 195 15.89 -5.28 18.40
N ALA A 196 16.00 -3.97 18.59
CA ALA A 196 16.76 -3.37 19.67
C ALA A 196 15.97 -3.26 20.98
N GLY A 197 14.69 -3.64 21.01
CA GLY A 197 13.81 -3.52 22.17
C GLY A 197 13.43 -2.07 22.54
N ARG A 198 13.64 -1.09 21.63
CA ARG A 198 13.27 0.32 21.85
C ARG A 198 11.77 0.55 21.71
N VAL A 199 11.07 -0.33 21.02
CA VAL A 199 9.61 -0.40 20.97
C VAL A 199 9.15 -1.78 21.41
N SER A 200 8.00 -1.86 22.09
CA SER A 200 7.51 -3.11 22.68
C SER A 200 7.00 -4.08 21.62
N MET A 201 6.29 -3.56 20.62
CA MET A 201 5.65 -4.37 19.59
C MET A 201 5.54 -3.64 18.26
N MET A 202 5.27 -4.41 17.19
CA MET A 202 4.95 -3.92 15.86
C MET A 202 3.94 -4.84 15.20
N LEU A 203 2.93 -4.27 14.55
CA LEU A 203 2.11 -4.96 13.57
C LEU A 203 2.74 -4.68 12.20
N GLY A 204 3.60 -5.59 11.74
CA GLY A 204 4.41 -5.41 10.53
C GLY A 204 4.04 -6.38 9.43
N VAL A 205 4.37 -6.03 8.18
CA VAL A 205 4.13 -6.93 7.03
C VAL A 205 5.01 -8.17 7.10
N ALA A 206 4.45 -9.31 6.73
CA ALA A 206 5.14 -10.62 6.82
C ALA A 206 6.51 -10.60 6.14
N SER A 207 6.64 -9.97 4.97
CA SER A 207 7.89 -9.89 4.21
C SER A 207 9.08 -9.27 4.98
N THR A 208 8.82 -8.36 5.92
CA THR A 208 9.87 -7.72 6.74
C THR A 208 10.01 -8.37 8.12
N MET A 209 9.01 -9.13 8.60
CA MET A 209 8.99 -9.71 9.93
C MET A 209 9.50 -11.15 9.96
N LEU A 210 9.13 -11.97 8.96
CA LEU A 210 9.41 -13.42 8.94
C LEU A 210 10.88 -13.77 9.12
N PRO A 211 11.87 -13.14 8.44
CA PRO A 211 13.28 -13.48 8.62
C PRO A 211 13.76 -13.32 10.08
N HIS A 212 13.20 -12.34 10.80
CA HIS A 212 13.56 -12.07 12.19
C HIS A 212 12.82 -12.99 13.17
N ILE A 213 11.59 -13.39 12.82
CA ILE A 213 10.80 -14.37 13.58
C ILE A 213 11.47 -15.76 13.49
N GLU A 214 11.84 -16.18 12.28
CA GLU A 214 12.54 -17.44 12.02
C GLU A 214 13.92 -17.50 12.71
N ALA A 215 14.62 -16.36 12.76
CA ALA A 215 15.87 -16.24 13.50
C ALA A 215 15.68 -16.10 15.04
N GLY A 216 14.45 -16.15 15.55
CA GLY A 216 14.14 -16.03 16.98
C GLY A 216 14.43 -14.66 17.61
N LYS A 217 14.69 -13.62 16.80
CA LYS A 217 15.03 -12.27 17.29
C LYS A 217 13.81 -11.49 17.76
N ILE A 218 12.64 -11.78 17.22
CA ILE A 218 11.34 -11.27 17.65
C ILE A 218 10.34 -12.42 17.69
N LYS A 219 9.27 -12.27 18.46
CA LYS A 219 8.26 -13.29 18.67
C LYS A 219 6.93 -12.89 18.01
N ALA A 220 6.44 -13.72 17.10
CA ALA A 220 5.10 -13.57 16.52
C ALA A 220 4.05 -14.00 17.55
N LEU A 221 3.02 -13.18 17.76
CA LEU A 221 1.91 -13.49 18.67
C LEU A 221 0.60 -13.78 17.94
N ALA A 222 0.35 -13.04 16.86
CA ALA A 222 -0.86 -13.22 16.04
C ALA A 222 -0.68 -12.63 14.64
N THR A 223 -1.54 -13.04 13.70
CA THR A 223 -1.68 -12.42 12.38
C THR A 223 -2.97 -11.63 12.29
N ALA A 224 -2.97 -10.53 11.55
CA ALA A 224 -4.17 -9.70 11.39
C ALA A 224 -5.04 -10.09 10.18
N SER A 225 -4.78 -11.21 9.56
CA SER A 225 -5.56 -11.74 8.42
C SER A 225 -6.82 -12.44 8.90
N ALA A 226 -7.85 -12.52 8.04
CA ALA A 226 -9.09 -13.26 8.33
C ALA A 226 -8.85 -14.77 8.52
N LYS A 227 -7.82 -15.33 7.84
CA LYS A 227 -7.36 -16.72 7.97
C LYS A 227 -5.86 -16.71 8.19
N ARG A 228 -5.32 -17.78 8.78
CA ARG A 228 -3.87 -17.93 8.94
C ARG A 228 -3.20 -17.91 7.57
N PRO A 229 -2.25 -17.00 7.33
CA PRO A 229 -1.55 -16.94 6.05
C PRO A 229 -0.61 -18.14 5.89
N HIS A 230 -0.40 -18.58 4.66
CA HIS A 230 0.50 -19.72 4.39
C HIS A 230 1.91 -19.52 4.98
N ALA A 231 2.44 -18.32 4.85
CA ALA A 231 3.78 -17.97 5.35
C ALA A 231 3.91 -17.94 6.89
N ALA A 232 2.79 -18.00 7.64
CA ALA A 232 2.75 -18.02 9.11
C ALA A 232 1.58 -18.88 9.63
N SER A 233 1.40 -20.07 9.06
CA SER A 233 0.27 -20.98 9.35
C SER A 233 0.21 -21.47 10.79
N ASN A 234 1.35 -21.47 11.48
CA ASN A 234 1.48 -21.80 12.90
C ASN A 234 1.14 -20.64 13.85
N VAL A 235 0.95 -19.43 13.34
CA VAL A 235 0.61 -18.24 14.13
C VAL A 235 -0.91 -18.02 14.07
N PRO A 236 -1.60 -17.94 15.23
CA PRO A 236 -3.06 -17.73 15.23
C PRO A 236 -3.42 -16.34 14.67
N THR A 237 -4.66 -16.18 14.17
CA THR A 237 -5.15 -14.86 13.83
C THR A 237 -5.54 -14.09 15.11
N ILE A 238 -5.58 -12.76 15.03
CA ILE A 238 -6.10 -11.91 16.13
C ILE A 238 -7.55 -12.26 16.44
N ALA A 239 -8.33 -12.65 15.41
CA ALA A 239 -9.70 -13.12 15.59
C ALA A 239 -9.77 -14.41 16.42
N GLU A 240 -8.95 -15.43 16.11
CA GLU A 240 -8.81 -16.65 16.90
C GLU A 240 -8.29 -16.39 18.32
N ALA A 241 -7.45 -15.35 18.45
CA ALA A 241 -6.80 -15.00 19.70
C ALA A 241 -7.63 -14.07 20.63
N GLY A 242 -8.93 -13.82 20.31
CA GLY A 242 -9.85 -13.18 21.23
C GLY A 242 -10.44 -11.84 20.80
N LEU A 243 -10.19 -11.36 19.57
CA LEU A 243 -10.92 -10.24 18.97
C LEU A 243 -11.66 -10.70 17.71
N PRO A 244 -12.86 -11.30 17.82
CA PRO A 244 -13.62 -11.83 16.69
C PRO A 244 -13.76 -10.82 15.55
N ASP A 245 -13.76 -11.28 14.30
CA ASP A 245 -13.89 -10.44 13.09
C ASP A 245 -12.82 -9.35 12.94
N PHE A 246 -11.68 -9.49 13.61
CA PHE A 246 -10.56 -8.58 13.38
C PHE A 246 -9.82 -8.96 12.11
N GLU A 247 -9.76 -8.01 11.18
CA GLU A 247 -9.02 -8.16 9.94
C GLU A 247 -8.37 -6.84 9.53
N ALA A 248 -7.07 -6.90 9.27
CA ALA A 248 -6.28 -5.79 8.72
C ALA A 248 -5.19 -6.35 7.80
N ASN A 249 -5.30 -6.07 6.51
CA ASN A 249 -4.31 -6.48 5.51
C ASN A 249 -3.72 -5.25 4.83
N VAL A 250 -2.44 -5.34 4.49
CA VAL A 250 -1.80 -4.39 3.58
C VAL A 250 -1.94 -4.92 2.16
N TRP A 251 -2.20 -4.05 1.23
CA TRP A 251 -2.20 -4.34 -0.19
C TRP A 251 -1.49 -3.25 -0.97
N PHE A 252 -0.95 -3.63 -2.11
CA PHE A 252 -0.39 -2.76 -3.12
C PHE A 252 -1.11 -2.99 -4.44
N GLY A 253 -1.35 -1.90 -5.17
CA GLY A 253 -1.98 -1.97 -6.48
C GLY A 253 -1.43 -0.91 -7.41
N LEU A 254 -1.48 -1.18 -8.70
CA LEU A 254 -1.08 -0.24 -9.74
C LEU A 254 -2.22 0.72 -10.01
N VAL A 255 -1.94 2.01 -9.98
CA VAL A 255 -2.87 3.07 -10.36
C VAL A 255 -2.17 4.08 -11.26
N ALA A 256 -2.94 4.77 -12.08
CA ALA A 256 -2.51 5.88 -12.94
C ALA A 256 -3.24 7.17 -12.53
N PRO A 257 -2.83 8.37 -13.00
CA PRO A 257 -3.60 9.60 -12.85
C PRO A 257 -5.01 9.45 -13.43
N ALA A 258 -6.00 10.08 -12.80
CA ALA A 258 -7.35 10.12 -13.34
C ALA A 258 -7.36 10.73 -14.75
N GLY A 259 -8.22 10.20 -15.65
CA GLY A 259 -8.27 10.63 -17.05
C GLY A 259 -7.27 9.92 -17.96
N THR A 260 -6.43 9.00 -17.45
CA THR A 260 -5.59 8.14 -18.31
C THR A 260 -6.50 7.33 -19.26
N PRO A 261 -6.20 7.31 -20.57
CA PRO A 261 -7.05 6.67 -21.57
C PRO A 261 -7.31 5.20 -21.24
N ARG A 262 -8.54 4.74 -21.45
CA ARG A 262 -8.95 3.37 -21.12
C ARG A 262 -8.06 2.31 -21.78
N ALA A 263 -7.72 2.47 -23.04
CA ALA A 263 -6.86 1.53 -23.74
C ALA A 263 -5.45 1.43 -23.13
N VAL A 264 -4.93 2.52 -22.57
CA VAL A 264 -3.66 2.52 -21.82
C VAL A 264 -3.80 1.77 -20.49
N ILE A 265 -4.90 2.00 -19.75
CA ILE A 265 -5.22 1.27 -18.52
C ILE A 265 -5.30 -0.24 -18.78
N ASP A 266 -6.01 -0.65 -19.83
CA ASP A 266 -6.18 -2.06 -20.19
C ASP A 266 -4.84 -2.71 -20.55
N LYS A 267 -3.97 -2.02 -21.31
CA LYS A 267 -2.64 -2.50 -21.68
C LYS A 267 -1.72 -2.65 -20.44
N LEU A 268 -1.76 -1.69 -19.53
CA LEU A 268 -1.04 -1.75 -18.25
C LEU A 268 -1.55 -2.90 -17.37
N ALA A 269 -2.87 -3.06 -17.25
CA ALA A 269 -3.51 -4.14 -16.50
C ALA A 269 -3.13 -5.51 -17.07
N ALA A 270 -3.16 -5.67 -18.39
CA ALA A 270 -2.75 -6.90 -19.05
C ALA A 270 -1.28 -7.25 -18.77
N ALA A 271 -0.36 -6.27 -18.85
CA ALA A 271 1.06 -6.46 -18.57
C ALA A 271 1.31 -6.83 -17.10
N ALA A 272 0.68 -6.14 -16.15
CA ALA A 272 0.81 -6.42 -14.74
C ALA A 272 0.20 -7.79 -14.37
N ASN A 273 -0.98 -8.13 -14.88
CA ASN A 273 -1.62 -9.43 -14.64
C ASN A 273 -0.81 -10.59 -15.24
N LYS A 274 -0.14 -10.38 -16.39
CA LYS A 274 0.79 -11.37 -16.97
C LYS A 274 2.01 -11.56 -16.04
N ALA A 275 2.57 -10.49 -15.49
CA ALA A 275 3.65 -10.56 -14.53
C ALA A 275 3.26 -11.38 -13.29
N LEU A 276 2.06 -11.13 -12.74
CA LEU A 276 1.54 -11.81 -11.55
C LEU A 276 1.16 -13.29 -11.79
N LYS A 277 1.13 -13.76 -13.02
CA LYS A 277 0.94 -15.17 -13.41
C LYS A 277 2.25 -15.89 -13.75
N SER A 278 3.36 -15.17 -13.86
CA SER A 278 4.68 -15.75 -14.12
C SER A 278 5.16 -16.52 -12.90
N GLU A 279 5.56 -17.79 -13.06
CA GLU A 279 6.07 -18.64 -11.97
C GLU A 279 7.21 -17.98 -11.22
N ASP A 280 8.19 -17.40 -11.95
CA ASP A 280 9.33 -16.70 -11.34
C ASP A 280 8.91 -15.54 -10.43
N VAL A 281 7.95 -14.71 -10.87
CA VAL A 281 7.44 -13.59 -10.06
C VAL A 281 6.63 -14.09 -8.88
N VAL A 282 5.75 -15.06 -9.10
CA VAL A 282 4.90 -15.67 -8.05
C VAL A 282 5.77 -16.30 -6.96
N ASP A 283 6.77 -17.08 -7.34
CA ASP A 283 7.67 -17.74 -6.39
C ASP A 283 8.49 -16.72 -5.57
N LYS A 284 9.03 -15.70 -6.24
CA LYS A 284 9.78 -14.65 -5.55
C LYS A 284 8.91 -13.85 -4.58
N LEU A 285 7.66 -13.57 -4.94
CA LEU A 285 6.70 -12.91 -4.07
C LEU A 285 6.33 -13.81 -2.88
N ARG A 286 5.95 -15.06 -3.11
CA ARG A 286 5.53 -16.00 -2.06
C ARG A 286 6.64 -16.31 -1.06
N LYS A 287 7.89 -16.48 -1.52
CA LYS A 287 9.06 -16.68 -0.64
C LYS A 287 9.27 -15.52 0.33
N GLN A 288 8.76 -14.34 0.02
CA GLN A 288 8.84 -13.15 0.87
C GLN A 288 7.52 -12.86 1.60
N GLY A 289 6.56 -13.79 1.59
CA GLY A 289 5.30 -13.65 2.31
C GLY A 289 4.27 -12.73 1.62
N PHE A 290 4.44 -12.47 0.32
CA PHE A 290 3.43 -11.75 -0.46
C PHE A 290 2.45 -12.73 -1.10
N GLU A 291 1.22 -12.31 -1.24
CA GLU A 291 0.18 -12.99 -2.01
C GLU A 291 -0.04 -12.23 -3.32
N PRO A 292 0.32 -12.80 -4.49
CA PRO A 292 -0.04 -12.21 -5.77
C PRO A 292 -1.56 -12.15 -5.92
N LEU A 293 -2.08 -11.00 -6.38
CA LEU A 293 -3.53 -10.78 -6.53
C LEU A 293 -3.93 -10.82 -8.01
N GLY A 294 -3.85 -9.70 -8.70
CA GLY A 294 -4.38 -9.55 -10.06
C GLY A 294 -5.89 -9.28 -10.05
N GLY A 295 -6.41 -8.90 -11.20
CA GLY A 295 -7.83 -8.58 -11.39
C GLY A 295 -8.04 -7.50 -12.44
N SER A 296 -9.30 -7.14 -12.66
CA SER A 296 -9.67 -6.05 -13.57
C SER A 296 -9.59 -4.68 -12.90
N PRO A 297 -9.51 -3.60 -13.68
CA PRO A 297 -9.58 -2.24 -13.16
C PRO A 297 -10.87 -1.98 -12.37
N GLU A 298 -12.00 -2.54 -12.81
CA GLU A 298 -13.32 -2.40 -12.19
C GLU A 298 -13.39 -3.10 -10.83
N GLU A 299 -12.90 -4.33 -10.75
CA GLU A 299 -12.82 -5.08 -9.48
C GLU A 299 -11.94 -4.35 -8.47
N PHE A 300 -10.83 -3.76 -8.94
CA PHE A 300 -9.93 -3.00 -8.09
C PHE A 300 -10.57 -1.69 -7.62
N ALA A 301 -11.29 -0.97 -8.48
CA ALA A 301 -12.05 0.22 -8.09
C ALA A 301 -13.08 -0.10 -6.99
N GLN A 302 -13.85 -1.17 -7.16
CA GLN A 302 -14.82 -1.64 -6.16
C GLN A 302 -14.15 -2.05 -4.85
N PHE A 303 -12.99 -2.70 -4.91
CA PHE A 303 -12.21 -3.06 -3.74
C PHE A 303 -11.76 -1.82 -2.96
N ILE A 304 -11.17 -0.81 -3.64
CA ILE A 304 -10.77 0.46 -3.03
C ILE A 304 -11.96 1.15 -2.34
N ALA A 305 -13.13 1.17 -2.98
CA ALA A 305 -14.33 1.78 -2.41
C ALA A 305 -14.77 1.06 -1.12
N ARG A 306 -14.78 -0.28 -1.10
CA ARG A 306 -15.09 -1.07 0.12
C ARG A 306 -14.07 -0.82 1.24
N GLU A 307 -12.79 -0.77 0.92
CA GLU A 307 -11.74 -0.48 1.89
C GLU A 307 -11.90 0.92 2.51
N LEU A 308 -12.26 1.93 1.70
CA LEU A 308 -12.50 3.29 2.22
C LEU A 308 -13.66 3.32 3.23
N VAL A 309 -14.76 2.61 2.96
CA VAL A 309 -15.90 2.49 3.89
C VAL A 309 -15.46 1.81 5.19
N LYS A 310 -14.78 0.66 5.10
CA LYS A 310 -14.25 -0.11 6.24
C LYS A 310 -13.37 0.75 7.15
N TRP A 311 -12.36 1.40 6.56
CA TRP A 311 -11.40 2.19 7.33
C TRP A 311 -11.98 3.52 7.84
N SER A 312 -12.98 4.10 7.16
CA SER A 312 -13.72 5.25 7.69
C SER A 312 -14.50 4.88 8.96
N ALA A 313 -15.12 3.71 9.00
CA ALA A 313 -15.80 3.20 10.19
C ALA A 313 -14.79 2.91 11.32
N ALA A 314 -13.67 2.26 11.02
CA ALA A 314 -12.61 1.96 11.98
C ALA A 314 -11.98 3.23 12.56
N GLY A 315 -11.66 4.23 11.72
CA GLY A 315 -11.09 5.51 12.14
C GLY A 315 -12.05 6.30 13.06
N LYS A 316 -13.35 6.26 12.78
CA LYS A 316 -14.38 6.86 13.65
C LYS A 316 -14.43 6.15 15.01
N ALA A 317 -14.43 4.81 15.02
CA ALA A 317 -14.46 4.02 16.25
C ALA A 317 -13.22 4.26 17.12
N ALA A 318 -12.04 4.46 16.50
CA ALA A 318 -10.79 4.78 17.19
C ALA A 318 -10.63 6.27 17.56
N GLY A 319 -11.61 7.14 17.26
CA GLY A 319 -11.52 8.58 17.54
C GLY A 319 -10.46 9.33 16.71
N LEU A 320 -9.98 8.73 15.61
CA LEU A 320 -8.93 9.29 14.75
C LEU A 320 -9.49 10.22 13.65
N LYS A 321 -10.77 10.14 13.36
CA LYS A 321 -11.45 11.04 12.42
C LYS A 321 -11.85 12.30 13.17
N LYS A 322 -11.21 13.42 12.86
CA LYS A 322 -11.59 14.75 13.36
C LYS A 322 -12.63 15.40 12.45
#